data_465e5ea358e1d0861227f3fc11ccb426
#
_entry.id   465e5ea358e1d0861227f3fc11ccb426
#
_cell.length_a   1.000
_cell.length_b   1.000
_cell.length_c   1.000
_cell.angle_alpha   90.00
_cell.angle_beta   90.00
_cell.angle_gamma   90.00
#
_symmetry.space_group_name_H-M   'P 1'
#
loop_
_entity.id
_entity.type
_entity.pdbx_description
1 polymer ?
#
loop_
_entity_poly.entity_id
_entity_poly.type
_entity_poly.pdbx_seq_one_letter_code
_entity_poly.pdbx_strand_id
1 'polypeptide(L)'
;MSRSYNGGIASYAIWLPELTKFIELYQSGYSINDIKQMSDEENIFQMPTKARAKRCSRNLAVRVKALPESVLNIFSQLDTSNQKIISLLSVMLTSRILDEFIYEVYRPKVQMREDILQDYEVEAFINQKRIESPTIAAWSLNTYKRIKGALKTYMRDGGLMEIDPQNKKQDKLLFPLLDSQLVLAMKVAKLDYELAALGGM
;
A
#
# COMPACT_ATOMS: atom_id res chain seq x y z
N MET A 1 9.52 -3.62 -17.13
CA MET A 1 8.27 -3.25 -17.86
C MET A 1 7.42 -2.39 -16.92
N SER A 2 6.93 -1.24 -17.37
CA SER A 2 6.05 -0.38 -16.58
C SER A 2 4.73 -1.10 -16.32
N ARG A 3 4.29 -1.16 -15.03
CA ARG A 3 2.99 -1.72 -14.65
C ARG A 3 1.86 -0.89 -15.27
N SER A 4 0.77 -1.55 -15.72
CA SER A 4 -0.40 -0.85 -16.24
C SER A 4 -1.19 -0.19 -15.12
N TYR A 5 -1.81 0.96 -15.43
CA TYR A 5 -2.77 1.57 -14.50
C TYR A 5 -4.06 0.76 -14.41
N ASN A 6 -4.55 0.59 -13.20
CA ASN A 6 -5.86 0.03 -12.93
C ASN A 6 -6.51 0.72 -11.72
N GLY A 7 -7.83 0.70 -11.66
CA GLY A 7 -8.60 1.28 -10.57
C GLY A 7 -8.81 0.35 -9.36
N GLY A 8 -8.11 -0.78 -9.32
CA GLY A 8 -8.35 -1.86 -8.34
C GLY A 8 -8.18 -1.41 -6.90
N ILE A 9 -7.25 -0.50 -6.61
CA ILE A 9 -7.02 0.01 -5.24
C ILE A 9 -8.27 0.63 -4.61
N ALA A 10 -9.18 1.19 -5.40
CA ALA A 10 -10.43 1.76 -4.89
C ALA A 10 -11.40 0.74 -4.29
N SER A 11 -11.12 -0.56 -4.41
CA SER A 11 -12.00 -1.65 -3.98
C SER A 11 -11.42 -2.50 -2.86
N TYR A 12 -10.19 -2.21 -2.42
CA TYR A 12 -9.47 -3.01 -1.43
C TYR A 12 -9.07 -2.16 -0.25
N ALA A 13 -8.82 -2.80 0.90
CA ALA A 13 -8.23 -2.20 2.09
C ALA A 13 -6.76 -2.62 2.21
N ILE A 14 -6.04 -2.04 3.18
CA ILE A 14 -4.67 -2.43 3.46
C ILE A 14 -4.59 -3.83 4.10
N TRP A 15 -5.60 -4.19 4.91
CA TRP A 15 -5.74 -5.50 5.55
C TRP A 15 -4.49 -5.95 6.31
N LEU A 16 -3.96 -5.10 7.19
CA LEU A 16 -2.75 -5.43 7.94
C LEU A 16 -2.88 -6.72 8.78
N PRO A 17 -3.94 -6.94 9.58
CA PRO A 17 -4.09 -8.18 10.35
C PRO A 17 -4.15 -9.43 9.46
N GLU A 18 -4.88 -9.33 8.35
CA GLU A 18 -5.02 -10.44 7.41
C GLU A 18 -3.73 -10.70 6.64
N LEU A 19 -2.99 -9.65 6.27
CA LEU A 19 -1.67 -9.77 5.64
C LEU A 19 -0.67 -10.41 6.60
N THR A 20 -0.64 -9.99 7.86
CA THR A 20 0.20 -10.59 8.89
C THR A 20 -0.06 -12.09 8.98
N LYS A 21 -1.31 -12.49 9.16
CA LYS A 21 -1.69 -13.89 9.22
C LYS A 21 -1.34 -14.65 7.94
N PHE A 22 -1.48 -14.03 6.77
CA PHE A 22 -1.12 -14.65 5.50
C PHE A 22 0.39 -14.93 5.43
N ILE A 23 1.22 -13.95 5.84
CA ILE A 23 2.69 -14.06 5.84
C ILE A 23 3.13 -15.13 6.85
N GLU A 24 2.55 -15.17 8.06
CA GLU A 24 2.84 -16.18 9.07
C GLU A 24 2.56 -17.62 8.58
N LEU A 25 1.42 -17.83 7.94
CA LEU A 25 1.09 -19.14 7.35
C LEU A 25 2.05 -19.49 6.21
N TYR A 26 2.37 -18.53 5.35
CA TYR A 26 3.31 -18.72 4.26
C TYR A 26 4.72 -19.09 4.77
N GLN A 27 5.20 -18.40 5.81
CA GLN A 27 6.48 -18.70 6.47
C GLN A 27 6.47 -20.04 7.21
N SER A 28 5.30 -20.51 7.66
CA SER A 28 5.11 -21.82 8.26
C SER A 28 5.07 -22.96 7.24
N GLY A 29 5.25 -22.67 5.94
CA GLY A 29 5.36 -23.66 4.87
C GLY A 29 4.05 -23.95 4.12
N TYR A 30 2.94 -23.28 4.43
CA TYR A 30 1.73 -23.40 3.63
C TYR A 30 1.90 -22.72 2.27
N SER A 31 1.45 -23.39 1.20
CA SER A 31 1.45 -22.77 -0.11
C SER A 31 0.39 -21.65 -0.20
N ILE A 32 0.59 -20.70 -1.11
CA ILE A 32 -0.41 -19.65 -1.36
C ILE A 32 -1.78 -20.24 -1.73
N ASN A 33 -1.82 -21.41 -2.37
CA ASN A 33 -3.08 -22.06 -2.72
C ASN A 33 -3.75 -22.67 -1.49
N ASP A 34 -2.99 -23.29 -0.58
CA ASP A 34 -3.51 -23.81 0.67
C ASP A 34 -4.13 -22.70 1.52
N ILE A 35 -3.43 -21.56 1.66
CA ILE A 35 -3.93 -20.38 2.41
C ILE A 35 -5.24 -19.85 1.80
N LYS A 36 -5.33 -19.80 0.46
CA LYS A 36 -6.56 -19.38 -0.23
C LYS A 36 -7.70 -20.39 0.01
N GLN A 37 -7.42 -21.67 -0.01
CA GLN A 37 -8.40 -22.71 0.29
C GLN A 37 -8.91 -22.60 1.73
N MET A 38 -8.00 -22.47 2.72
CA MET A 38 -8.35 -22.25 4.12
C MET A 38 -9.20 -20.98 4.30
N SER A 39 -8.93 -19.92 3.54
CA SER A 39 -9.77 -18.70 3.55
C SER A 39 -11.17 -18.95 2.99
N ASP A 40 -11.29 -19.73 1.91
CA ASP A 40 -12.56 -19.98 1.24
C ASP A 40 -13.44 -20.98 2.03
N GLU A 41 -12.85 -21.97 2.72
CA GLU A 41 -13.53 -23.02 3.44
C GLU A 41 -13.75 -22.69 4.92
N GLU A 42 -12.72 -22.19 5.60
CA GLU A 42 -12.68 -21.97 7.05
C GLU A 42 -12.82 -20.51 7.45
N ASN A 43 -12.79 -19.59 6.48
CA ASN A 43 -12.82 -18.14 6.72
C ASN A 43 -11.75 -17.67 7.72
N ILE A 44 -10.51 -18.14 7.55
CA ILE A 44 -9.38 -17.85 8.46
C ILE A 44 -9.13 -16.35 8.67
N PHE A 45 -9.55 -15.49 7.74
CA PHE A 45 -9.45 -14.03 7.85
C PHE A 45 -10.68 -13.38 8.49
N GLN A 46 -11.64 -14.17 9.00
CA GLN A 46 -12.84 -13.69 9.69
C GLN A 46 -13.63 -12.64 8.91
N MET A 47 -13.70 -12.80 7.59
CA MET A 47 -14.44 -11.87 6.73
C MET A 47 -15.96 -12.05 6.88
N PRO A 48 -16.74 -10.95 6.78
CA PRO A 48 -18.20 -11.02 6.99
C PRO A 48 -18.96 -11.92 6.01
N THR A 49 -18.39 -12.18 4.83
CA THR A 49 -19.01 -13.04 3.80
C THR A 49 -17.95 -13.87 3.06
N LYS A 50 -18.34 -15.03 2.54
CA LYS A 50 -17.48 -15.87 1.68
C LYS A 50 -16.92 -15.11 0.47
N ALA A 51 -17.72 -14.24 -0.15
CA ALA A 51 -17.27 -13.43 -1.27
C ALA A 51 -16.15 -12.44 -0.86
N ARG A 52 -16.24 -11.86 0.34
CA ARG A 52 -15.19 -11.00 0.89
C ARG A 52 -13.94 -11.79 1.28
N ALA A 53 -14.10 -12.97 1.89
CA ALA A 53 -12.98 -13.86 2.22
C ALA A 53 -12.19 -14.23 0.95
N LYS A 54 -12.87 -14.67 -0.09
CA LYS A 54 -12.28 -15.01 -1.38
C LYS A 54 -11.58 -13.81 -2.06
N ARG A 55 -12.17 -12.62 -1.97
CA ARG A 55 -11.56 -11.40 -2.52
C ARG A 55 -10.33 -10.97 -1.72
N CYS A 56 -10.39 -11.06 -0.39
CA CYS A 56 -9.27 -10.75 0.50
C CYS A 56 -8.09 -11.67 0.20
N SER A 57 -8.28 -12.99 0.29
CA SER A 57 -7.21 -13.98 0.09
C SER A 57 -6.54 -13.86 -1.28
N ARG A 58 -7.33 -13.64 -2.35
CA ARG A 58 -6.78 -13.44 -3.70
C ARG A 58 -5.93 -12.17 -3.80
N ASN A 59 -6.39 -11.07 -3.19
CA ASN A 59 -5.63 -9.82 -3.21
C ASN A 59 -4.34 -9.93 -2.38
N LEU A 60 -4.42 -10.52 -1.18
CA LEU A 60 -3.25 -10.76 -0.34
C LEU A 60 -2.24 -11.69 -1.03
N ALA A 61 -2.71 -12.73 -1.72
CA ALA A 61 -1.84 -13.61 -2.50
C ALA A 61 -1.03 -12.85 -3.58
N VAL A 62 -1.66 -11.88 -4.26
CA VAL A 62 -0.96 -11.04 -5.24
C VAL A 62 0.07 -10.14 -4.56
N ARG A 63 -0.27 -9.56 -3.41
CA ARG A 63 0.64 -8.69 -2.64
C ARG A 63 1.83 -9.46 -2.08
N VAL A 64 1.60 -10.62 -1.47
CA VAL A 64 2.68 -11.46 -0.91
C VAL A 64 3.62 -11.94 -2.01
N LYS A 65 3.10 -12.32 -3.19
CA LYS A 65 3.93 -12.67 -4.35
C LYS A 65 4.78 -11.50 -4.88
N ALA A 66 4.31 -10.27 -4.70
CA ALA A 66 5.03 -9.07 -5.13
C ALA A 66 6.12 -8.64 -4.14
N LEU A 67 5.97 -9.01 -2.86
CA LEU A 67 6.98 -8.71 -1.84
C LEU A 67 8.21 -9.59 -2.04
N PRO A 68 9.42 -9.02 -2.04
CA PRO A 68 10.66 -9.79 -2.08
C PRO A 68 10.82 -10.68 -0.84
N GLU A 69 11.48 -11.80 -1.01
CA GLU A 69 11.73 -12.75 0.07
C GLU A 69 12.53 -12.09 1.23
N SER A 70 13.49 -11.22 0.91
CA SER A 70 14.25 -10.47 1.92
C SER A 70 13.36 -9.61 2.83
N VAL A 71 12.26 -9.06 2.31
CA VAL A 71 11.28 -8.27 3.07
C VAL A 71 10.32 -9.18 3.83
N LEU A 72 9.87 -10.27 3.22
CA LEU A 72 9.00 -11.25 3.88
C LEU A 72 9.67 -11.86 5.11
N ASN A 73 10.95 -12.24 5.02
CA ASN A 73 11.69 -12.91 6.07
C ASN A 73 11.86 -12.10 7.35
N ILE A 74 11.81 -10.77 7.27
CA ILE A 74 11.96 -9.90 8.44
C ILE A 74 10.62 -9.40 8.99
N PHE A 75 9.51 -9.61 8.29
CA PHE A 75 8.21 -9.01 8.59
C PHE A 75 7.78 -9.18 10.05
N SER A 76 7.86 -10.40 10.58
CA SER A 76 7.44 -10.73 11.95
C SER A 76 8.39 -10.23 13.04
N GLN A 77 9.60 -9.80 12.67
CA GLN A 77 10.61 -9.27 13.60
C GLN A 77 10.50 -7.74 13.78
N LEU A 78 9.77 -7.08 12.89
CA LEU A 78 9.61 -5.63 12.89
C LEU A 78 8.44 -5.20 13.79
N ASP A 79 8.52 -3.96 14.28
CA ASP A 79 7.43 -3.34 15.00
C ASP A 79 6.20 -3.08 14.09
N THR A 80 5.06 -2.79 14.72
CA THR A 80 3.79 -2.55 14.01
C THR A 80 3.89 -1.37 13.02
N SER A 81 4.71 -0.35 13.28
CA SER A 81 4.87 0.79 12.37
C SER A 81 5.54 0.34 11.07
N ASN A 82 6.63 -0.43 11.16
CA ASN A 82 7.33 -0.95 10.00
C ASN A 82 6.53 -2.06 9.29
N GLN A 83 5.73 -2.85 10.00
CA GLN A 83 4.78 -3.80 9.39
C GLN A 83 3.70 -3.06 8.56
N LYS A 84 3.19 -1.90 9.02
CA LYS A 84 2.31 -1.04 8.22
C LYS A 84 3.00 -0.54 6.94
N ILE A 85 4.26 -0.14 7.03
CA ILE A 85 5.05 0.27 5.87
C ILE A 85 5.20 -0.89 4.87
N ILE A 86 5.50 -2.10 5.31
CA ILE A 86 5.57 -3.28 4.41
C ILE A 86 4.20 -3.57 3.79
N SER A 87 3.13 -3.43 4.56
CA SER A 87 1.77 -3.59 4.04
C SER A 87 1.47 -2.58 2.93
N LEU A 88 1.86 -1.31 3.12
CA LEU A 88 1.76 -0.27 2.09
C LEU A 88 2.66 -0.59 0.89
N LEU A 89 3.92 -0.98 1.11
CA LEU A 89 4.87 -1.40 0.08
C LEU A 89 4.27 -2.51 -0.80
N SER A 90 3.59 -3.50 -0.20
CA SER A 90 2.94 -4.57 -0.95
C SER A 90 1.88 -4.06 -1.93
N VAL A 91 1.21 -2.96 -1.59
CA VAL A 91 0.25 -2.29 -2.49
C VAL A 91 0.98 -1.42 -3.51
N MET A 92 2.02 -0.70 -3.13
CA MET A 92 2.86 0.07 -4.06
C MET A 92 3.41 -0.85 -5.15
N LEU A 93 3.93 -2.02 -4.81
CA LEU A 93 4.44 -3.01 -5.77
C LEU A 93 3.37 -3.60 -6.70
N THR A 94 2.09 -3.49 -6.37
CA THR A 94 0.98 -4.03 -7.18
C THR A 94 0.10 -2.97 -7.81
N SER A 95 0.27 -1.70 -7.43
CA SER A 95 -0.53 -0.57 -7.92
C SER A 95 0.35 0.61 -8.35
N ARG A 96 0.53 0.78 -9.65
CA ARG A 96 1.34 1.86 -10.22
C ARG A 96 0.92 3.25 -9.74
N ILE A 97 -0.39 3.53 -9.67
CA ILE A 97 -0.87 4.86 -9.30
C ILE A 97 -0.58 5.21 -7.83
N LEU A 98 -0.60 4.23 -6.92
CA LEU A 98 -0.22 4.45 -5.53
C LEU A 98 1.29 4.66 -5.40
N ASP A 99 2.08 3.83 -6.07
CA ASP A 99 3.53 3.90 -6.08
C ASP A 99 4.03 5.27 -6.56
N GLU A 100 3.53 5.73 -7.70
CA GLU A 100 3.82 7.06 -8.22
C GLU A 100 3.32 8.18 -7.30
N PHE A 101 2.14 8.01 -6.65
CA PHE A 101 1.62 9.02 -5.73
C PHE A 101 2.53 9.20 -4.51
N ILE A 102 3.01 8.11 -3.93
CA ILE A 102 3.95 8.19 -2.80
C ILE A 102 5.27 8.84 -3.25
N TYR A 103 5.77 8.48 -4.43
CA TYR A 103 7.02 9.04 -4.94
C TYR A 103 6.91 10.52 -5.35
N GLU A 104 5.84 10.91 -6.05
CA GLU A 104 5.71 12.24 -6.67
C GLU A 104 5.07 13.28 -5.73
N VAL A 105 4.26 12.85 -4.75
CA VAL A 105 3.54 13.77 -3.86
C VAL A 105 4.08 13.69 -2.42
N TYR A 106 4.16 12.50 -1.84
CA TYR A 106 4.60 12.36 -0.46
C TYR A 106 6.11 12.61 -0.29
N ARG A 107 6.95 11.98 -1.10
CA ARG A 107 8.41 12.10 -1.02
C ARG A 107 8.93 13.56 -1.05
N PRO A 108 8.49 14.46 -1.97
CA PRO A 108 8.93 15.86 -1.96
C PRO A 108 8.60 16.56 -0.65
N LYS A 109 7.44 16.29 -0.06
CA LYS A 109 7.03 16.87 1.23
C LYS A 109 7.93 16.39 2.37
N VAL A 110 8.29 15.10 2.40
CA VAL A 110 9.29 14.57 3.34
C VAL A 110 10.60 15.35 3.23
N GLN A 111 11.09 15.56 2.01
CA GLN A 111 12.34 16.27 1.74
C GLN A 111 12.28 17.76 2.16
N MET A 112 11.14 18.41 1.98
CA MET A 112 10.91 19.80 2.35
C MET A 112 10.45 19.98 3.80
N ARG A 113 10.19 18.86 4.52
CA ARG A 113 9.61 18.84 5.87
C ARG A 113 8.25 19.53 5.95
N GLU A 114 7.47 19.40 4.88
CA GLU A 114 6.09 19.86 4.83
C GLU A 114 5.15 18.78 5.33
N ASP A 115 4.47 19.00 6.44
CA ASP A 115 3.67 17.99 7.14
C ASP A 115 2.16 18.04 6.79
N ILE A 116 1.77 18.80 5.78
CA ILE A 116 0.38 18.94 5.37
C ILE A 116 0.17 18.47 3.93
N LEU A 117 -0.83 17.61 3.73
CA LEU A 117 -1.32 17.23 2.41
C LEU A 117 -2.64 17.94 2.10
N GLN A 118 -2.62 18.79 1.10
CA GLN A 118 -3.80 19.51 0.64
C GLN A 118 -4.60 18.69 -0.38
N ASP A 119 -5.90 18.84 -0.37
CA ASP A 119 -6.80 18.14 -1.31
C ASP A 119 -6.49 18.45 -2.78
N TYR A 120 -6.11 19.71 -3.07
CA TYR A 120 -5.77 20.12 -4.43
C TYR A 120 -4.49 19.44 -4.96
N GLU A 121 -3.57 19.02 -4.10
CA GLU A 121 -2.34 18.32 -4.52
C GLU A 121 -2.67 16.90 -4.99
N VAL A 122 -3.59 16.22 -4.31
CA VAL A 122 -4.09 14.91 -4.76
C VAL A 122 -4.84 15.05 -6.08
N GLU A 123 -5.62 16.12 -6.24
CA GLU A 123 -6.33 16.41 -7.49
C GLU A 123 -5.36 16.73 -8.62
N ALA A 124 -4.35 17.56 -8.38
CA ALA A 124 -3.32 17.91 -9.35
C ALA A 124 -2.57 16.68 -9.84
N PHE A 125 -2.16 15.78 -8.92
CA PHE A 125 -1.52 14.52 -9.28
C PHE A 125 -2.42 13.67 -10.20
N ILE A 126 -3.68 13.44 -9.82
CA ILE A 126 -4.60 12.64 -10.63
C ILE A 126 -4.85 13.27 -12.00
N ASN A 127 -5.01 14.60 -12.06
CA ASN A 127 -5.19 15.32 -13.31
C ASN A 127 -3.96 15.22 -14.21
N GLN A 128 -2.75 15.31 -13.64
CA GLN A 128 -1.51 15.09 -14.40
C GLN A 128 -1.46 13.66 -14.99
N LYS A 129 -1.76 12.64 -14.17
CA LYS A 129 -1.80 11.25 -14.66
C LYS A 129 -2.89 11.01 -15.72
N ARG A 130 -3.98 11.79 -15.68
CA ARG A 130 -5.02 11.77 -16.72
C ARG A 130 -4.49 12.29 -18.05
N ILE A 131 -3.64 13.32 -18.04
CA ILE A 131 -3.01 13.86 -19.26
C ILE A 131 -1.99 12.84 -19.82
N GLU A 132 -1.24 12.19 -18.95
CA GLU A 132 -0.17 11.27 -19.32
C GLU A 132 -0.65 9.88 -19.79
N SER A 133 -1.88 9.48 -19.41
CA SER A 133 -2.36 8.11 -19.66
C SER A 133 -3.78 8.06 -20.22
N PRO A 134 -3.97 7.52 -21.45
CA PRO A 134 -5.29 7.26 -21.99
C PRO A 134 -6.13 6.33 -21.12
N THR A 135 -5.51 5.37 -20.43
CA THR A 135 -6.20 4.47 -19.49
C THR A 135 -6.84 5.23 -18.35
N ILE A 136 -6.09 6.18 -17.75
CA ILE A 136 -6.63 7.02 -16.67
C ILE A 136 -7.66 8.00 -17.26
N ALA A 137 -7.40 8.60 -18.41
CA ALA A 137 -8.34 9.53 -19.07
C ALA A 137 -9.72 8.90 -19.29
N ALA A 138 -9.78 7.60 -19.54
CA ALA A 138 -11.02 6.85 -19.73
C ALA A 138 -11.79 6.50 -18.44
N TRP A 139 -11.23 6.80 -17.25
CA TRP A 139 -11.95 6.52 -16.00
C TRP A 139 -13.17 7.42 -15.82
N SER A 140 -14.23 6.88 -15.22
CA SER A 140 -15.41 7.65 -14.85
C SER A 140 -15.13 8.63 -13.71
N LEU A 141 -15.93 9.69 -13.58
CA LEU A 141 -15.86 10.63 -12.45
C LEU A 141 -15.95 9.92 -11.09
N ASN A 142 -16.77 8.88 -11.00
CA ASN A 142 -16.89 8.09 -9.77
C ASN A 142 -15.58 7.33 -9.46
N THR A 143 -14.92 6.79 -10.49
CA THR A 143 -13.61 6.15 -10.33
C THR A 143 -12.58 7.14 -9.81
N TYR A 144 -12.52 8.36 -10.37
CA TYR A 144 -11.62 9.41 -9.87
C TYR A 144 -11.83 9.73 -8.39
N LYS A 145 -13.10 9.96 -7.98
CA LYS A 145 -13.42 10.24 -6.58
C LYS A 145 -12.99 9.10 -5.65
N ARG A 146 -13.23 7.86 -6.07
CA ARG A 146 -12.84 6.69 -5.29
C ARG A 146 -11.33 6.51 -5.21
N ILE A 147 -10.58 6.74 -6.28
CA ILE A 147 -9.12 6.69 -6.29
C ILE A 147 -8.54 7.76 -5.37
N LYS A 148 -9.01 9.02 -5.45
CA LYS A 148 -8.59 10.09 -4.52
C LYS A 148 -8.74 9.66 -3.06
N GLY A 149 -9.90 9.14 -2.69
CA GLY A 149 -10.14 8.63 -1.33
C GLY A 149 -9.25 7.44 -0.97
N ALA A 150 -9.04 6.51 -1.91
CA ALA A 150 -8.21 5.34 -1.70
C ALA A 150 -6.74 5.71 -1.45
N LEU A 151 -6.16 6.62 -2.23
CA LEU A 151 -4.77 7.09 -2.04
C LEU A 151 -4.55 7.60 -0.61
N LYS A 152 -5.44 8.47 -0.11
CA LYS A 152 -5.40 8.98 1.26
C LYS A 152 -5.58 7.87 2.30
N THR A 153 -6.51 6.94 2.07
CA THR A 153 -6.75 5.81 2.97
C THR A 153 -5.52 4.92 3.08
N TYR A 154 -4.90 4.58 1.95
CA TYR A 154 -3.67 3.77 1.98
C TYR A 154 -2.50 4.47 2.68
N MET A 155 -2.34 5.79 2.52
CA MET A 155 -1.33 6.54 3.27
C MET A 155 -1.61 6.50 4.78
N ARG A 156 -2.88 6.67 5.16
CA ARG A 156 -3.29 6.66 6.58
C ARG A 156 -3.08 5.29 7.21
N ASP A 157 -3.59 4.26 6.56
CA ASP A 157 -3.49 2.87 7.05
C ASP A 157 -2.03 2.38 7.02
N GLY A 158 -1.22 2.86 6.07
CA GLY A 158 0.21 2.59 5.95
C GLY A 158 1.10 3.38 6.90
N GLY A 159 0.53 4.31 7.70
CA GLY A 159 1.27 5.08 8.69
C GLY A 159 2.03 6.29 8.15
N LEU A 160 1.72 6.74 6.93
CA LEU A 160 2.31 7.94 6.33
C LEU A 160 1.47 9.21 6.55
N MET A 161 0.28 9.07 7.11
CA MET A 161 -0.66 10.18 7.27
C MET A 161 -1.62 9.94 8.44
N GLU A 162 -2.09 11.00 9.06
CA GLU A 162 -3.19 10.99 10.03
C GLU A 162 -4.14 12.17 9.77
N ILE A 163 -5.32 12.12 10.39
CA ILE A 163 -6.19 13.30 10.45
C ILE A 163 -5.59 14.23 11.50
N ASP A 164 -5.39 15.51 11.16
CA ASP A 164 -4.85 16.49 12.10
C ASP A 164 -5.75 16.57 13.35
N PRO A 165 -5.22 16.28 14.54
CA PRO A 165 -5.99 16.36 15.79
C PRO A 165 -6.55 17.76 16.08
N GLN A 166 -5.87 18.81 15.61
CA GLN A 166 -6.26 20.21 15.80
C GLN A 166 -7.21 20.69 14.72
N ASN A 167 -7.13 20.12 13.51
CA ASN A 167 -7.99 20.47 12.39
C ASN A 167 -8.46 19.23 11.65
N LYS A 168 -9.58 18.63 12.08
CA LYS A 168 -10.14 17.39 11.52
C LYS A 168 -10.48 17.44 10.01
N LYS A 169 -10.37 18.61 9.38
CA LYS A 169 -10.55 18.76 7.93
C LYS A 169 -9.23 18.69 7.16
N GLN A 170 -8.10 18.56 7.86
CA GLN A 170 -6.77 18.56 7.29
C GLN A 170 -6.09 17.21 7.47
N ASP A 171 -5.37 16.78 6.48
CA ASP A 171 -4.53 15.57 6.52
C ASP A 171 -3.09 15.97 6.86
N LYS A 172 -2.58 15.43 7.97
CA LYS A 172 -1.21 15.63 8.42
C LYS A 172 -0.33 14.46 8.00
N LEU A 173 0.80 14.76 7.38
CA LEU A 173 1.77 13.75 7.00
C LEU A 173 2.63 13.32 8.19
N LEU A 174 2.92 12.04 8.23
CA LEU A 174 3.83 11.41 9.19
C LEU A 174 5.10 10.99 8.45
N PHE A 175 6.22 11.06 9.13
CA PHE A 175 7.54 10.67 8.61
C PHE A 175 8.09 9.52 9.44
N PRO A 176 7.61 8.27 9.22
CA PRO A 176 8.00 7.13 10.03
C PRO A 176 9.49 6.84 9.85
N LEU A 177 10.14 6.47 10.95
CA LEU A 177 11.51 5.97 10.91
C LEU A 177 11.49 4.54 10.38
N LEU A 178 12.16 4.32 9.25
CA LEU A 178 12.33 2.98 8.69
C LEU A 178 13.37 2.20 9.49
N ASP A 179 13.02 0.99 9.89
CA ASP A 179 13.94 0.07 10.54
C ASP A 179 15.14 -0.23 9.61
N SER A 180 16.33 -0.31 10.17
CA SER A 180 17.55 -0.56 9.41
C SER A 180 17.54 -1.91 8.68
N GLN A 181 16.90 -2.94 9.24
CA GLN A 181 16.73 -4.24 8.59
C GLN A 181 15.78 -4.12 7.38
N LEU A 182 14.71 -3.32 7.50
CA LEU A 182 13.82 -3.06 6.37
C LEU A 182 14.54 -2.31 5.25
N VAL A 183 15.30 -1.27 5.58
CA VAL A 183 16.10 -0.54 4.59
C VAL A 183 17.09 -1.48 3.88
N LEU A 184 17.78 -2.33 4.63
CA LEU A 184 18.71 -3.31 4.05
C LEU A 184 17.98 -4.32 3.15
N ALA A 185 16.87 -4.87 3.60
CA ALA A 185 16.08 -5.84 2.84
C ALA A 185 15.56 -5.25 1.53
N MET A 186 15.12 -3.98 1.53
CA MET A 186 14.69 -3.27 0.33
C MET A 186 15.86 -3.01 -0.64
N LYS A 187 17.03 -2.63 -0.14
CA LYS A 187 18.25 -2.47 -0.97
C LYS A 187 18.69 -3.79 -1.61
N VAL A 188 18.69 -4.87 -0.85
CA VAL A 188 18.99 -6.23 -1.39
C VAL A 188 18.00 -6.60 -2.51
N ALA A 189 16.75 -6.23 -2.35
CA ALA A 189 15.69 -6.46 -3.34
C ALA A 189 15.73 -5.48 -4.53
N LYS A 190 16.63 -4.48 -4.53
CA LYS A 190 16.71 -3.41 -5.54
C LYS A 190 15.41 -2.59 -5.65
N LEU A 191 14.78 -2.32 -4.51
CA LEU A 191 13.59 -1.47 -4.38
C LEU A 191 13.99 -0.02 -4.07
N ASP A 192 15.00 0.50 -4.78
CA ASP A 192 15.55 1.85 -4.50
C ASP A 192 14.52 2.96 -4.77
N TYR A 193 13.63 2.75 -5.73
CA TYR A 193 12.55 3.69 -6.04
C TYR A 193 11.53 3.77 -4.89
N GLU A 194 11.04 2.64 -4.44
CA GLU A 194 10.07 2.55 -3.35
C GLU A 194 10.71 2.97 -2.00
N LEU A 195 11.98 2.64 -1.79
CA LEU A 195 12.72 3.09 -0.62
C LEU A 195 12.85 4.63 -0.60
N ALA A 196 13.22 5.23 -1.72
CA ALA A 196 13.28 6.68 -1.85
C ALA A 196 11.90 7.33 -1.70
N ALA A 197 10.83 6.69 -2.22
CA ALA A 197 9.45 7.16 -2.08
C ALA A 197 9.02 7.24 -0.61
N LEU A 198 9.45 6.27 0.22
CA LEU A 198 9.15 6.19 1.66
C LEU A 198 10.08 7.06 2.53
N GLY A 199 10.98 7.84 1.92
CA GLY A 199 11.91 8.73 2.63
C GLY A 199 13.18 8.04 3.14
N GLY A 200 13.42 6.78 2.76
CA GLY A 200 14.69 6.10 3.00
C GLY A 200 15.79 6.66 2.08
N MET A 201 16.95 6.97 2.66
CA MET A 201 18.16 7.39 1.93
C MET A 201 19.07 6.21 1.64
#